data_6da86c9b51692d322214df8325d39225
#
_entry.id   6da86c9b51692d322214df8325d39225
#
_cell.length_a   1.000
_cell.length_b   1.000
_cell.length_c   1.000
_cell.angle_alpha   90.00
_cell.angle_beta   90.00
_cell.angle_gamma   90.00
#
_symmetry.space_group_name_H-M   'P 1'
#
loop_
_entity.id
_entity.type
_entity.pdbx_description
1 polymer ?
#
loop_
_entity_poly.entity_id
_entity_poly.type
_entity_poly.pdbx_seq_one_letter_code
_entity_poly.pdbx_strand_id
1 'polypeptide(L)' 'MKNRLKVLRAERDWTQAQLADALDVSRQTINAIETGKFDPSLPLAFRAARLFALRIEEIFHDEDRRNLATEIKSGASV' A
#
# COMPACT_ATOMS: atom_id res chain seq x y z
N MET A 1 5.01 -3.75 -6.05
CA MET A 1 4.73 -4.07 -4.63
C MET A 1 3.42 -4.83 -4.53
N LYS A 2 3.40 -5.89 -3.77
CA LYS A 2 2.17 -6.62 -3.52
C LYS A 2 1.32 -5.89 -2.50
N ASN A 3 0.00 -5.98 -2.66
CA ASN A 3 -0.90 -5.30 -1.74
C ASN A 3 -2.28 -5.94 -1.76
N ARG A 4 -3.10 -5.58 -0.77
CA ARG A 4 -4.45 -6.08 -0.62
C ARG A 4 -5.51 -5.05 -1.03
N LEU A 5 -5.10 -4.02 -1.75
CA LEU A 5 -6.00 -2.90 -2.04
C LEU A 5 -7.23 -3.34 -2.82
N LYS A 6 -7.04 -4.21 -3.81
CA LYS A 6 -8.15 -4.76 -4.60
C LYS A 6 -9.12 -5.57 -3.74
N VAL A 7 -8.59 -6.38 -2.84
CA VAL A 7 -9.41 -7.20 -1.94
C VAL A 7 -10.21 -6.32 -0.99
N LEU A 8 -9.56 -5.34 -0.40
CA LEU A 8 -10.23 -4.43 0.53
C LEU A 8 -11.31 -3.62 -0.17
N ARG A 9 -11.05 -3.19 -1.40
CA ARG A 9 -12.03 -2.50 -2.22
C ARG A 9 -13.23 -3.40 -2.51
N ALA A 10 -12.96 -4.64 -2.92
CA ALA A 10 -14.01 -5.60 -3.25
C ALA A 10 -14.88 -5.93 -2.05
N GLU A 11 -14.30 -6.01 -0.86
CA GLU A 11 -15.05 -6.26 0.36
C GLU A 11 -16.09 -5.18 0.66
N ARG A 12 -15.89 -3.98 0.12
CA ARG A 12 -16.80 -2.85 0.27
C ARG A 12 -17.68 -2.62 -0.95
N ASP A 13 -17.59 -3.52 -1.93
CA ASP A 13 -18.31 -3.38 -3.20
C ASP A 13 -18.01 -2.05 -3.91
N TRP A 14 -16.78 -1.56 -3.78
CA TRP A 14 -16.36 -0.32 -4.43
C TRP A 14 -15.74 -0.61 -5.79
N THR A 15 -16.03 0.27 -6.74
CA THR A 15 -15.30 0.31 -8.01
C THR A 15 -13.93 0.95 -7.79
N GLN A 16 -13.04 0.80 -8.77
CA GLN A 16 -11.77 1.52 -8.73
C GLN A 16 -11.97 3.03 -8.67
N ALA A 17 -12.97 3.53 -9.38
CA ALA A 17 -13.29 4.96 -9.38
C ALA A 17 -13.71 5.44 -7.98
N GLN A 18 -14.51 4.64 -7.29
CA GLN A 18 -14.94 4.98 -5.92
C GLN A 18 -13.77 5.00 -4.96
N LEU A 19 -12.87 4.02 -5.05
CA LEU A 19 -11.68 4.01 -4.21
C LEU A 19 -10.77 5.20 -4.55
N ALA A 20 -10.61 5.51 -5.82
CA ALA A 20 -9.83 6.65 -6.27
C ALA A 20 -10.35 7.95 -5.66
N ASP A 21 -11.66 8.15 -5.71
CA ASP A 21 -12.28 9.32 -5.08
C ASP A 21 -12.00 9.36 -3.57
N ALA A 22 -12.14 8.24 -2.89
CA ALA A 22 -11.93 8.17 -1.45
C ALA A 22 -10.47 8.48 -1.08
N LEU A 23 -9.53 8.15 -1.93
CA LEU A 23 -8.10 8.38 -1.70
C LEU A 23 -7.57 9.64 -2.37
N ASP A 24 -8.44 10.36 -3.09
CA ASP A 24 -8.07 11.60 -3.79
C ASP A 24 -6.95 11.40 -4.80
N VAL A 25 -7.09 10.37 -5.63
CA VAL A 25 -6.18 10.07 -6.73
C VAL A 25 -6.97 9.66 -7.96
N SER A 26 -6.31 9.49 -9.10
CA SER A 26 -6.97 9.06 -10.33
C SER A 26 -7.25 7.55 -10.29
N ARG A 27 -8.22 7.12 -11.09
CA ARG A 27 -8.52 5.70 -11.26
C ARG A 27 -7.31 4.96 -11.84
N GLN A 28 -6.57 5.58 -12.75
CA GLN A 28 -5.36 4.98 -13.31
C GLN A 28 -4.33 4.69 -12.22
N THR A 29 -4.19 5.59 -11.25
CA THR A 29 -3.29 5.38 -10.12
C THR A 29 -3.71 4.14 -9.32
N ILE A 30 -5.00 4.01 -9.03
CA ILE A 30 -5.50 2.84 -8.30
C ILE A 30 -5.22 1.57 -9.09
N ASN A 31 -5.54 1.56 -10.38
CA ASN A 31 -5.29 0.39 -11.20
C ASN A 31 -3.80 0.01 -11.24
N ALA A 32 -2.93 0.99 -11.38
CA ALA A 32 -1.49 0.74 -11.42
C ALA A 32 -0.98 0.16 -10.10
N ILE A 33 -1.51 0.63 -8.97
CA ILE A 33 -1.15 0.10 -7.66
C ILE A 33 -1.69 -1.32 -7.48
N GLU A 34 -2.95 -1.54 -7.81
CA GLU A 34 -3.57 -2.86 -7.65
C GLU A 34 -2.88 -3.93 -8.49
N THR A 35 -2.36 -3.56 -9.65
CA THR A 35 -1.65 -4.51 -10.52
C THR A 35 -0.18 -4.64 -10.20
N GLY A 36 0.31 -3.91 -9.21
CA GLY A 36 1.70 -3.99 -8.78
C GLY A 36 2.68 -3.22 -9.65
N LYS A 37 2.19 -2.43 -10.60
CA LYS A 37 3.04 -1.66 -11.51
C LYS A 37 3.56 -0.38 -10.91
N PHE A 38 2.93 0.10 -9.86
CA PHE A 38 3.26 1.38 -9.25
C PHE A 38 3.11 1.26 -7.73
N ASP A 39 4.10 1.77 -7.02
CA ASP A 39 4.06 1.78 -5.56
C ASP A 39 3.36 3.05 -5.08
N PRO A 40 2.58 2.98 -4.01
CA PRO A 40 1.92 4.18 -3.51
C PRO A 40 2.93 5.16 -2.94
N SER A 41 2.63 6.46 -3.07
CA SER A 41 3.37 7.46 -2.32
C SER A 41 3.09 7.28 -0.82
N LEU A 42 3.97 7.80 0.01
CA LEU A 42 3.76 7.71 1.45
C LEU A 42 2.46 8.40 1.89
N PRO A 43 2.13 9.61 1.41
CA PRO A 43 0.84 10.20 1.77
C PRO A 43 -0.35 9.35 1.36
N LEU A 44 -0.30 8.71 0.19
CA LEU A 44 -1.37 7.83 -0.26
C LEU A 44 -1.48 6.60 0.63
N ALA A 45 -0.35 6.01 1.01
CA ALA A 45 -0.33 4.86 1.90
C ALA A 45 -0.98 5.19 3.26
N PHE A 46 -0.67 6.37 3.81
CA PHE A 46 -1.29 6.81 5.05
C PHE A 46 -2.80 7.02 4.89
N ARG A 47 -3.23 7.60 3.77
CA ARG A 47 -4.66 7.77 3.52
C ARG A 47 -5.38 6.44 3.43
N ALA A 48 -4.79 5.47 2.74
CA ALA A 48 -5.37 4.13 2.64
C ALA A 48 -5.46 3.46 4.01
N ALA A 49 -4.43 3.58 4.82
CA ALA A 49 -4.43 3.02 6.16
C ALA A 49 -5.56 3.59 7.00
N ARG A 50 -5.76 4.91 6.94
CA ARG A 50 -6.86 5.55 7.66
C ARG A 50 -8.22 5.14 7.12
N LEU A 51 -8.35 5.05 5.80
CA LEU A 51 -9.61 4.69 5.16
C LEU A 51 -10.07 3.29 5.57
N PHE A 52 -9.17 2.35 5.59
CA PHE A 52 -9.49 0.95 5.91
C PHE A 52 -9.28 0.61 7.39
N ALA A 53 -8.82 1.57 8.19
CA ALA A 53 -8.51 1.36 9.61
C ALA A 53 -7.55 0.19 9.82
N LEU A 54 -6.53 0.13 8.99
CA LEU A 54 -5.48 -0.89 9.03
C LEU A 54 -4.12 -0.21 9.07
N ARG A 55 -3.10 -0.95 9.48
CA ARG A 55 -1.73 -0.47 9.38
C ARG A 55 -1.27 -0.56 7.93
N ILE A 56 -0.31 0.28 7.56
CA ILE A 56 0.21 0.29 6.19
C ILE A 56 0.71 -1.10 5.79
N GLU A 57 1.45 -1.77 6.66
CA GLU A 57 1.99 -3.10 6.36
C GLU A 57 0.93 -4.18 6.26
N GLU A 58 -0.28 -3.92 6.72
CA GLU A 58 -1.41 -4.83 6.50
C GLU A 58 -2.03 -4.66 5.12
N ILE A 59 -1.75 -3.54 4.46
CA ILE A 59 -2.29 -3.25 3.12
C ILE A 59 -1.22 -3.46 2.05
N PHE A 60 -0.03 -2.93 2.27
CA PHE A 60 1.07 -2.94 1.31
C PHE A 60 2.19 -3.83 1.84
N HIS A 61 2.61 -4.79 1.03
CA HIS A 61 3.58 -5.80 1.45
C HIS A 61 4.91 -5.51 0.79
N ASP A 62 5.92 -5.26 1.61
CA ASP A 62 7.28 -5.10 1.16
C ASP A 62 7.83 -6.46 0.74
N GLU A 63 8.29 -6.54 -0.50
CA GLU A 63 8.86 -7.77 -1.04
C GLU A 63 10.36 -7.86 -0.83
N ASP A 64 10.96 -6.85 -0.22
CA ASP A 64 12.38 -6.86 0.10
C ASP A 64 12.64 -7.89 1.20
N ARG A 65 13.43 -8.90 0.87
CA ARG A 65 13.69 -10.00 1.78
C ARG A 65 15.00 -9.87 2.56
N ARG A 66 15.65 -8.71 2.48
CA ARG A 66 16.85 -8.48 3.25
C ARG A 66 16.54 -8.50 4.73
N ASN A 67 17.48 -9.06 5.49
CA ASN A 67 17.35 -9.06 6.93
C ASN A 67 17.91 -7.75 7.49
N LEU A 68 17.06 -6.75 7.57
CA LEU A 68 17.47 -5.42 8.00
C LEU A 68 17.98 -5.40 9.44
N ALA A 69 17.46 -6.26 10.29
CA ALA A 69 17.94 -6.37 11.67
C ALA A 69 19.39 -6.84 11.71
N THR A 70 19.75 -7.80 10.89
CA THR A 70 21.14 -8.26 10.79
C THR A 70 22.04 -7.18 10.22
N GLU A 71 21.59 -6.47 9.19
CA GLU A 71 22.36 -5.38 8.61
C GLU A 71 22.63 -4.28 9.63
N ILE A 72 21.64 -3.92 10.43
CA ILE A 72 21.78 -2.92 11.46
C ILE A 72 22.79 -3.37 12.51
N LYS A 73 22.71 -4.62 12.95
CA LYS A 73 23.63 -5.15 13.95
C LYS A 73 25.07 -5.16 13.47
N SER A 74 25.27 -5.46 12.19
CA SER A 74 26.63 -5.61 11.68
C SER A 74 27.25 -4.28 11.30
N GLY A 75 26.46 -3.28 11.02
CA GLY A 75 27.01 -2.10 10.39
C GLY A 75 26.77 -0.80 11.10
N ALA A 76 25.70 -0.65 11.74
CA ALA A 76 25.35 0.68 12.20
C ALA A 76 24.54 0.59 13.44
N SER A 77 24.99 1.26 14.41
CA SER A 77 24.09 1.57 15.52
C SER A 77 23.28 2.78 15.07
N VAL A 78 22.08 2.60 14.99
CA VAL A 78 21.18 3.68 14.60
C VAL A 78 20.49 4.20 15.82
#